data_66af65c15bb3bc1b3a70f3498c3a5e2f
#
_entry.id   66af65c15bb3bc1b3a70f3498c3a5e2f
#
_cell.length_a   1.000
_cell.length_b   1.000
_cell.length_c   1.000
_cell.angle_alpha   90.00
_cell.angle_beta   90.00
_cell.angle_gamma   90.00
#
_symmetry.space_group_name_H-M   'P 1'
#
loop_
_entity.id
_entity.type
_entity.pdbx_description
1 polymer ?
#
loop_
_entity_poly.entity_id
_entity_poly.type
_entity_poly.pdbx_seq_one_letter_code
_entity_poly.pdbx_strand_id
1 'polypeptide(L)'
;MADQSKNKPVELSRRQLLIGASTAGIFLKTTGIQGESVPSKTPDGQSATVVFTHTTVVNSDHVQNNVALAVEDSKIVSIGPTEQVLAMYPRAEIYDGTGKAILPGLINCHAHMGAVIARGFNEDFGFPNTANLAISPNSLLEGEEDILMVKVAALEAIKTGTTTIVENTGNIHRDAAALAATGLRCVFAESVRDAENVRGPMTPEAFSQSEPPKFSSRLRDEGMQRIHDLFSTWHGAEQGRISVFPAAGLTETSSPELLQAIRTFAEEHDVGYTIHLNQSRAEFEFMMKYHGVRPTHYLDQHDFLGPRLFAAHARYVNESEVALLGKSNTIISHQAGMAANRGVSPPIPALRAAGCPIALGTDNNTNDVFEVMRIALLTERIRRNRDGDEVPGLQPQPEDILADTTQGGARAVQQSDQLGTLEVGKKADLLIIDTQKPHLVPAGRILSAVIHSGHPEDIESVMIDGKFVMRDREVLTMNEDKIIEEANAVSRRVWNKVLEAGPVTVPRLPMYSN
;
A
#
# COMPACT_ATOMS: atom_id res chain seq x y z
N MET A 1 43.96 -4.61 -22.34
CA MET A 1 42.81 -4.75 -23.27
C MET A 1 41.80 -5.64 -22.56
N ALA A 2 40.85 -5.04 -21.88
CA ALA A 2 39.79 -5.78 -21.20
C ALA A 2 38.78 -6.24 -22.24
N ASP A 3 38.44 -7.53 -22.17
CA ASP A 3 37.50 -8.20 -23.04
C ASP A 3 36.12 -7.56 -22.95
N GLN A 4 35.70 -6.81 -24.00
CA GLN A 4 34.42 -6.15 -24.12
C GLN A 4 33.24 -7.12 -24.40
N SER A 5 33.50 -8.46 -24.45
CA SER A 5 32.48 -9.44 -24.84
C SER A 5 31.52 -9.85 -23.72
N LYS A 6 31.72 -9.41 -22.47
CA LYS A 6 30.97 -9.89 -21.30
C LYS A 6 29.77 -9.04 -20.86
N ASN A 7 29.50 -7.92 -21.52
CA ASN A 7 28.43 -6.99 -21.10
C ASN A 7 27.29 -6.84 -22.14
N LYS A 8 26.92 -7.93 -22.83
CA LYS A 8 25.70 -7.88 -23.64
C LYS A 8 24.47 -8.08 -22.75
N PRO A 9 23.42 -7.25 -22.94
CA PRO A 9 22.13 -7.45 -22.27
C PRO A 9 21.58 -8.85 -22.60
N VAL A 10 20.88 -9.47 -21.65
CA VAL A 10 20.17 -10.73 -21.90
C VAL A 10 18.80 -10.39 -22.48
N GLU A 11 18.57 -10.79 -23.72
CA GLU A 11 17.22 -10.78 -24.29
C GLU A 11 16.39 -11.92 -23.68
N LEU A 12 15.25 -11.56 -23.11
CA LEU A 12 14.25 -12.53 -22.67
C LEU A 12 13.47 -13.01 -23.88
N SER A 13 13.49 -14.32 -24.15
CA SER A 13 12.69 -14.90 -25.22
C SER A 13 11.20 -14.95 -24.84
N ARG A 14 10.30 -14.97 -25.84
CA ARG A 14 8.86 -15.21 -25.68
C ARG A 14 8.56 -16.39 -24.74
N ARG A 15 9.42 -17.40 -24.74
CA ARG A 15 9.27 -18.62 -23.94
C ARG A 15 9.56 -18.41 -22.45
N GLN A 16 10.45 -17.49 -22.10
CA GLN A 16 10.81 -17.20 -20.71
C GLN A 16 9.80 -16.31 -20.00
N LEU A 17 9.12 -15.42 -20.74
CA LEU A 17 8.06 -14.56 -20.20
C LEU A 17 6.69 -15.24 -20.08
N LEU A 18 6.45 -16.36 -20.80
CA LEU A 18 5.17 -17.03 -20.87
C LEU A 18 5.11 -18.40 -20.14
N ILE A 19 6.21 -18.86 -19.51
CA ILE A 19 6.28 -20.18 -18.87
C ILE A 19 5.48 -20.25 -17.52
N GLY A 20 4.97 -19.14 -17.03
CA GLY A 20 4.14 -19.11 -15.81
C GLY A 20 2.69 -19.58 -15.97
N ALA A 21 2.27 -19.98 -17.16
CA ALA A 21 0.87 -20.26 -17.44
C ALA A 21 0.65 -21.53 -18.30
N SER A 22 1.13 -22.68 -17.86
CA SER A 22 0.64 -23.93 -18.47
C SER A 22 0.61 -25.09 -17.47
N THR A 23 -0.57 -25.72 -17.47
CA THR A 23 -0.95 -27.05 -16.97
C THR A 23 -1.43 -27.14 -15.53
N ALA A 24 -2.74 -26.96 -15.35
CA ALA A 24 -3.56 -27.92 -14.62
C ALA A 24 -5.00 -27.88 -15.18
N GLY A 25 -5.23 -28.57 -16.27
CA GLY A 25 -6.57 -28.93 -16.69
C GLY A 25 -7.04 -30.13 -15.88
N ILE A 26 -7.85 -29.90 -14.85
CA ILE A 26 -8.71 -30.94 -14.28
C ILE A 26 -10.13 -30.39 -14.35
N PHE A 27 -10.91 -30.98 -15.26
CA PHE A 27 -12.34 -30.75 -15.35
C PHE A 27 -13.03 -31.35 -14.13
N LEU A 28 -13.55 -30.50 -13.25
CA LEU A 28 -14.62 -30.87 -12.34
C LEU A 28 -15.85 -30.03 -12.68
N LYS A 29 -16.89 -30.71 -13.19
CA LYS A 29 -18.22 -30.12 -13.29
C LYS A 29 -18.72 -29.84 -11.89
N THR A 30 -18.91 -28.60 -11.52
CA THR A 30 -19.75 -28.21 -10.40
C THR A 30 -20.96 -27.44 -10.91
N THR A 31 -22.11 -27.94 -10.53
CA THR A 31 -23.42 -27.32 -10.72
C THR A 31 -23.44 -25.97 -9.98
N GLY A 32 -23.86 -24.92 -10.70
CA GLY A 32 -23.97 -23.57 -10.17
C GLY A 32 -24.87 -23.48 -8.93
N ILE A 33 -24.31 -22.94 -7.88
CA ILE A 33 -25.06 -22.34 -6.79
C ILE A 33 -24.89 -20.84 -6.96
N GLN A 34 -25.98 -20.13 -7.25
CA GLN A 34 -26.05 -18.68 -7.21
C GLN A 34 -25.80 -18.27 -5.74
N GLY A 35 -24.72 -17.54 -5.50
CA GLY A 35 -24.44 -16.95 -4.20
C GLY A 35 -25.49 -15.91 -3.88
N GLU A 36 -26.44 -16.25 -3.02
CA GLU A 36 -27.25 -15.25 -2.32
C GLU A 36 -26.34 -14.49 -1.36
N SER A 37 -26.31 -13.16 -1.50
CA SER A 37 -25.70 -12.26 -0.51
C SER A 37 -26.34 -12.53 0.86
N VAL A 38 -25.53 -12.95 1.82
CA VAL A 38 -25.99 -13.13 3.21
C VAL A 38 -26.48 -11.78 3.72
N PRO A 39 -27.75 -11.63 4.12
CA PRO A 39 -28.24 -10.35 4.61
C PRO A 39 -27.58 -10.01 5.96
N SER A 40 -27.04 -8.82 6.09
CA SER A 40 -26.39 -8.30 7.30
C SER A 40 -27.36 -7.97 8.45
N LYS A 41 -28.61 -8.39 8.35
CA LYS A 41 -29.64 -8.22 9.41
C LYS A 41 -30.38 -9.52 9.62
N THR A 42 -30.49 -9.94 10.88
CA THR A 42 -31.44 -10.98 11.26
C THR A 42 -32.88 -10.54 10.93
N PRO A 43 -33.83 -11.48 10.76
CA PRO A 43 -35.22 -11.14 10.42
C PRO A 43 -35.91 -10.15 11.37
N ASP A 44 -35.38 -9.97 12.58
CA ASP A 44 -35.91 -9.10 13.63
C ASP A 44 -35.32 -7.68 13.66
N GLY A 45 -34.49 -7.29 12.66
CA GLY A 45 -33.89 -5.95 12.62
C GLY A 45 -32.81 -5.71 13.70
N GLN A 46 -32.34 -6.76 14.38
CA GLN A 46 -31.25 -6.66 15.35
C GLN A 46 -29.90 -6.67 14.64
N SER A 47 -28.97 -5.89 15.18
CA SER A 47 -27.57 -5.86 14.78
C SER A 47 -26.96 -7.25 14.83
N ALA A 48 -26.23 -7.65 13.77
CA ALA A 48 -25.49 -8.90 13.79
C ALA A 48 -24.25 -8.72 14.66
N THR A 49 -24.22 -9.42 15.81
CA THR A 49 -23.04 -9.44 16.69
C THR A 49 -22.25 -10.71 16.42
N VAL A 50 -20.92 -10.59 16.28
CA VAL A 50 -19.98 -11.70 16.18
C VAL A 50 -19.08 -11.67 17.40
N VAL A 51 -18.91 -12.83 18.07
CA VAL A 51 -18.01 -12.99 19.21
C VAL A 51 -16.91 -13.98 18.85
N PHE A 52 -15.69 -13.50 18.76
CA PHE A 52 -14.48 -14.32 18.66
C PHE A 52 -14.11 -14.81 20.05
N THR A 53 -14.13 -16.10 20.28
CA THR A 53 -13.88 -16.71 21.61
C THR A 53 -12.50 -17.33 21.71
N HIS A 54 -11.93 -17.40 22.91
CA HIS A 54 -10.66 -18.09 23.20
C HIS A 54 -9.49 -17.66 22.31
N THR A 55 -9.49 -16.43 21.82
CA THR A 55 -8.49 -15.91 20.91
C THR A 55 -7.35 -15.16 21.62
N THR A 56 -6.27 -14.88 20.90
CA THR A 56 -5.23 -13.96 21.33
C THR A 56 -5.40 -12.63 20.60
N VAL A 57 -5.70 -11.56 21.32
CA VAL A 57 -5.78 -10.19 20.79
C VAL A 57 -4.40 -9.54 20.86
N VAL A 58 -3.90 -9.08 19.72
CA VAL A 58 -2.54 -8.54 19.55
C VAL A 58 -2.61 -7.10 19.10
N ASN A 59 -2.16 -6.18 19.94
CA ASN A 59 -1.81 -4.81 19.57
C ASN A 59 -0.28 -4.64 19.56
N SER A 60 0.22 -3.53 19.05
CA SER A 60 1.66 -3.27 19.01
C SER A 60 2.27 -3.07 20.41
N ASP A 61 1.49 -2.61 21.37
CA ASP A 61 1.93 -2.29 22.75
C ASP A 61 1.57 -3.39 23.77
N HIS A 62 0.61 -4.26 23.46
CA HIS A 62 0.19 -5.33 24.38
C HIS A 62 -0.46 -6.52 23.67
N VAL A 63 -0.44 -7.67 24.34
CA VAL A 63 -1.07 -8.92 23.91
C VAL A 63 -1.98 -9.44 25.02
N GLN A 64 -3.22 -9.81 24.68
CA GLN A 64 -4.18 -10.41 25.58
C GLN A 64 -4.48 -11.85 25.12
N ASN A 65 -4.13 -12.83 25.95
CA ASN A 65 -4.30 -14.24 25.62
C ASN A 65 -5.61 -14.78 26.18
N ASN A 66 -6.23 -15.71 25.45
CA ASN A 66 -7.44 -16.43 25.84
C ASN A 66 -8.58 -15.49 26.27
N VAL A 67 -8.84 -14.50 25.43
CA VAL A 67 -9.95 -13.55 25.59
C VAL A 67 -10.99 -13.74 24.51
N ALA A 68 -12.16 -13.11 24.68
CA ALA A 68 -13.10 -12.90 23.60
C ALA A 68 -13.08 -11.44 23.13
N LEU A 69 -13.35 -11.25 21.83
CA LEU A 69 -13.58 -9.94 21.19
C LEU A 69 -14.96 -9.98 20.56
N ALA A 70 -15.82 -9.02 20.91
CA ALA A 70 -17.15 -8.87 20.32
C ALA A 70 -17.19 -7.69 19.36
N VAL A 71 -17.78 -7.94 18.18
CA VAL A 71 -18.05 -6.95 17.16
C VAL A 71 -19.55 -6.82 16.98
N GLU A 72 -20.07 -5.59 17.01
CA GLU A 72 -21.46 -5.29 16.73
C GLU A 72 -21.52 -4.18 15.67
N ASP A 73 -22.26 -4.41 14.60
CA ASP A 73 -22.26 -3.56 13.41
C ASP A 73 -20.83 -3.36 12.88
N SER A 74 -20.32 -2.13 12.95
CA SER A 74 -18.98 -1.80 12.44
C SER A 74 -17.92 -1.63 13.54
N LYS A 75 -18.24 -1.94 14.81
CA LYS A 75 -17.39 -1.60 15.95
C LYS A 75 -17.04 -2.76 16.84
N ILE A 76 -15.87 -2.69 17.44
CA ILE A 76 -15.49 -3.51 18.59
C ILE A 76 -16.26 -3.00 19.79
N VAL A 77 -17.08 -3.85 20.41
CA VAL A 77 -17.95 -3.45 21.54
C VAL A 77 -17.53 -4.06 22.88
N SER A 78 -16.72 -5.13 22.84
CA SER A 78 -16.19 -5.72 24.08
C SER A 78 -14.90 -6.51 23.81
N ILE A 79 -13.97 -6.47 24.75
CA ILE A 79 -12.79 -7.36 24.80
C ILE A 79 -12.63 -7.78 26.26
N GLY A 80 -12.54 -9.07 26.55
CA GLY A 80 -12.40 -9.55 27.94
C GLY A 80 -12.52 -11.07 28.07
N PRO A 81 -12.68 -11.57 29.32
CA PRO A 81 -12.85 -13.00 29.56
C PRO A 81 -14.03 -13.59 28.78
N THR A 82 -13.80 -14.70 28.10
CA THR A 82 -14.76 -15.30 27.15
C THR A 82 -16.14 -15.49 27.77
N GLU A 83 -16.23 -16.03 28.99
CA GLU A 83 -17.53 -16.28 29.63
C GLU A 83 -18.31 -14.98 29.89
N GLN A 84 -17.62 -13.90 30.24
CA GLN A 84 -18.25 -12.61 30.52
C GLN A 84 -18.77 -11.99 29.20
N VAL A 85 -17.98 -12.02 28.14
CA VAL A 85 -18.40 -11.49 26.84
C VAL A 85 -19.57 -12.28 26.29
N LEU A 86 -19.54 -13.62 26.33
CA LEU A 86 -20.66 -14.47 25.91
C LEU A 86 -21.94 -14.19 26.70
N ALA A 87 -21.84 -13.95 28.00
CA ALA A 87 -23.00 -13.60 28.80
C ALA A 87 -23.65 -12.26 28.40
N MET A 88 -22.84 -11.29 27.94
CA MET A 88 -23.34 -10.00 27.42
C MET A 88 -24.02 -10.14 26.04
N TYR A 89 -23.55 -11.09 25.23
CA TYR A 89 -24.03 -11.28 23.84
C TYR A 89 -24.55 -12.70 23.58
N PRO A 90 -25.62 -13.15 24.25
CA PRO A 90 -26.07 -14.55 24.22
C PRO A 90 -26.66 -15.01 22.87
N ARG A 91 -26.89 -14.07 21.94
CA ARG A 91 -27.41 -14.35 20.58
C ARG A 91 -26.40 -14.06 19.47
N ALA A 92 -25.13 -13.79 19.83
CA ALA A 92 -24.09 -13.52 18.86
C ALA A 92 -23.75 -14.76 18.03
N GLU A 93 -23.32 -14.56 16.80
CA GLU A 93 -22.57 -15.57 16.05
C GLU A 93 -21.26 -15.85 16.78
N ILE A 94 -20.95 -17.10 17.02
CA ILE A 94 -19.73 -17.50 17.69
C ILE A 94 -18.69 -17.91 16.66
N TYR A 95 -17.54 -17.26 16.70
CA TYR A 95 -16.35 -17.63 15.96
C TYR A 95 -15.34 -18.25 16.92
N ASP A 96 -14.97 -19.51 16.73
CA ASP A 96 -13.96 -20.17 17.57
C ASP A 96 -12.56 -19.66 17.22
N GLY A 97 -11.98 -18.87 18.14
CA GLY A 97 -10.65 -18.29 18.03
C GLY A 97 -9.55 -19.14 18.70
N THR A 98 -9.84 -20.37 19.10
CA THR A 98 -8.84 -21.28 19.67
C THR A 98 -7.69 -21.50 18.68
N GLY A 99 -6.46 -21.21 19.13
CA GLY A 99 -5.27 -21.30 18.25
C GLY A 99 -5.18 -20.19 17.20
N LYS A 100 -5.91 -19.08 17.38
CA LYS A 100 -5.89 -17.94 16.45
C LYS A 100 -5.45 -16.67 17.16
N ALA A 101 -4.84 -15.78 16.39
CA ALA A 101 -4.52 -14.42 16.82
C ALA A 101 -5.31 -13.41 15.99
N ILE A 102 -5.85 -12.38 16.65
CA ILE A 102 -6.51 -11.25 16.01
C ILE A 102 -5.59 -10.04 16.10
N LEU A 103 -5.27 -9.46 14.93
CA LEU A 103 -4.48 -8.25 14.78
C LEU A 103 -5.35 -7.12 14.20
N PRO A 104 -5.00 -5.83 14.44
CA PRO A 104 -5.60 -4.72 13.71
C PRO A 104 -5.38 -4.91 12.21
N GLY A 105 -6.33 -4.48 11.40
CA GLY A 105 -6.19 -4.46 9.96
C GLY A 105 -4.98 -3.64 9.50
N LEU A 106 -4.24 -4.17 8.52
CA LEU A 106 -3.06 -3.50 7.98
C LEU A 106 -3.48 -2.35 7.05
N ILE A 107 -2.76 -1.23 7.13
CA ILE A 107 -3.02 -0.03 6.35
C ILE A 107 -1.90 0.18 5.35
N ASN A 108 -2.22 0.09 4.06
CA ASN A 108 -1.33 0.40 2.96
C ASN A 108 -1.41 1.89 2.61
N CYS A 109 -0.42 2.67 3.03
CA CYS A 109 -0.44 4.13 2.88
C CYS A 109 0.00 4.64 1.52
N HIS A 110 0.33 3.77 0.57
CA HIS A 110 0.70 4.18 -0.79
C HIS A 110 0.70 2.99 -1.73
N ALA A 111 -0.18 3.01 -2.71
CA ALA A 111 -0.28 1.98 -3.73
C ALA A 111 -0.60 2.60 -5.10
N HIS A 112 -0.23 1.87 -6.15
CA HIS A 112 -0.61 2.09 -7.54
C HIS A 112 -1.21 0.79 -8.08
N MET A 113 -2.47 0.54 -7.75
CA MET A 113 -3.10 -0.77 -7.96
C MET A 113 -3.15 -1.20 -9.42
N GLY A 114 -3.33 -0.25 -10.35
CA GLY A 114 -3.31 -0.53 -11.78
C GLY A 114 -1.96 -0.99 -12.34
N ALA A 115 -0.86 -0.89 -11.56
CA ALA A 115 0.49 -1.26 -12.00
C ALA A 115 0.75 -2.77 -12.06
N VAL A 116 -0.15 -3.61 -11.55
CA VAL A 116 0.03 -5.08 -11.49
C VAL A 116 0.23 -5.75 -12.86
N ILE A 117 -0.17 -5.10 -13.96
CA ILE A 117 0.10 -5.61 -15.32
C ILE A 117 1.61 -5.72 -15.61
N ALA A 118 2.46 -4.96 -14.91
CA ALA A 118 3.90 -4.98 -15.03
C ALA A 118 4.60 -5.82 -13.95
N ARG A 119 3.86 -6.65 -13.21
CA ARG A 119 4.41 -7.55 -12.19
C ARG A 119 5.45 -8.50 -12.78
N GLY A 120 6.54 -8.74 -12.04
CA GLY A 120 7.70 -9.49 -12.51
C GLY A 120 8.62 -8.70 -13.46
N PHE A 121 8.22 -7.47 -13.80
CA PHE A 121 9.03 -6.52 -14.57
C PHE A 121 9.44 -5.30 -13.75
N ASN A 122 8.52 -4.73 -12.98
CA ASN A 122 8.79 -3.56 -12.15
C ASN A 122 9.91 -3.82 -11.13
N GLU A 123 10.02 -5.04 -10.64
CA GLU A 123 10.96 -5.45 -9.60
C GLU A 123 12.42 -5.46 -10.11
N ASP A 124 12.64 -5.87 -11.36
CA ASP A 124 13.98 -6.18 -11.86
C ASP A 124 14.58 -5.09 -12.77
N PHE A 125 13.81 -4.11 -13.21
CA PHE A 125 14.22 -3.17 -14.26
C PHE A 125 14.61 -1.76 -13.76
N GLY A 126 14.58 -1.54 -12.45
CA GLY A 126 14.96 -0.26 -11.86
C GLY A 126 13.88 0.82 -12.03
N PHE A 127 14.28 2.10 -11.98
CA PHE A 127 13.35 3.23 -12.01
C PHE A 127 13.87 4.38 -12.89
N PRO A 128 13.03 4.94 -13.72
CA PRO A 128 11.69 4.48 -14.08
C PRO A 128 11.75 3.22 -14.97
N ASN A 129 11.04 2.18 -14.57
CA ASN A 129 11.10 0.86 -15.23
C ASN A 129 10.57 0.87 -16.68
N THR A 130 9.61 1.74 -16.97
CA THR A 130 9.05 1.90 -18.33
C THR A 130 10.06 2.38 -19.37
N ALA A 131 11.18 2.97 -18.94
CA ALA A 131 12.25 3.39 -19.85
C ALA A 131 12.95 2.21 -20.55
N ASN A 132 12.79 1.00 -20.04
CA ASN A 132 13.38 -0.22 -20.60
C ASN A 132 12.44 -0.97 -21.56
N LEU A 133 11.27 -0.42 -21.84
CA LEU A 133 10.28 -0.99 -22.75
C LEU A 133 10.03 -0.07 -23.95
N ALA A 134 9.86 -0.66 -25.13
CA ALA A 134 9.48 0.09 -26.33
C ALA A 134 8.06 0.69 -26.21
N ILE A 135 7.18 0.03 -25.45
CA ILE A 135 5.83 0.49 -25.16
C ILE A 135 5.43 0.10 -23.73
N SER A 136 4.74 0.99 -23.03
CA SER A 136 4.25 0.71 -21.68
C SER A 136 3.11 -0.33 -21.69
N PRO A 137 3.16 -1.39 -20.86
CA PRO A 137 2.07 -2.35 -20.74
C PRO A 137 0.72 -1.70 -20.41
N ASN A 138 0.71 -0.71 -19.51
CA ASN A 138 -0.50 0.01 -19.12
C ASN A 138 -1.17 0.72 -20.32
N SER A 139 -0.39 1.20 -21.30
CA SER A 139 -0.94 1.87 -22.49
C SER A 139 -1.62 0.91 -23.48
N LEU A 140 -1.48 -0.39 -23.27
CA LEU A 140 -2.05 -1.47 -24.08
C LEU A 140 -3.31 -2.10 -23.48
N LEU A 141 -3.72 -1.62 -22.30
CA LEU A 141 -4.99 -2.02 -21.68
C LEU A 141 -6.15 -1.39 -22.45
N GLU A 142 -7.19 -2.17 -22.71
CA GLU A 142 -8.35 -1.80 -23.52
C GLU A 142 -9.65 -1.87 -22.69
N GLY A 143 -10.57 -0.97 -22.91
CA GLY A 143 -11.89 -0.97 -22.24
C GLY A 143 -11.78 -0.87 -20.72
N GLU A 144 -12.22 -1.93 -20.01
CA GLU A 144 -12.21 -2.03 -18.54
C GLU A 144 -11.07 -2.91 -18.01
N GLU A 145 -10.05 -3.17 -18.80
CA GLU A 145 -8.95 -4.06 -18.39
C GLU A 145 -8.05 -3.43 -17.31
N ASP A 146 -7.98 -2.12 -17.24
CA ASP A 146 -7.35 -1.40 -16.12
C ASP A 146 -8.12 -1.60 -14.81
N ILE A 147 -9.47 -1.58 -14.85
CA ILE A 147 -10.33 -1.93 -13.70
C ILE A 147 -10.11 -3.39 -13.28
N LEU A 148 -9.91 -4.30 -14.24
CA LEU A 148 -9.57 -5.69 -13.94
C LEU A 148 -8.22 -5.77 -13.20
N MET A 149 -7.21 -5.00 -13.61
CA MET A 149 -5.92 -4.95 -12.91
C MET A 149 -6.06 -4.44 -11.47
N VAL A 150 -6.88 -3.41 -11.25
CA VAL A 150 -7.21 -2.91 -9.92
C VAL A 150 -7.89 -3.99 -9.05
N LYS A 151 -8.79 -4.79 -9.61
CA LYS A 151 -9.41 -5.93 -8.89
C LYS A 151 -8.40 -7.02 -8.53
N VAL A 152 -7.43 -7.32 -9.40
CA VAL A 152 -6.32 -8.24 -9.08
C VAL A 152 -5.52 -7.73 -7.89
N ALA A 153 -5.17 -6.45 -7.89
CA ALA A 153 -4.47 -5.81 -6.80
C ALA A 153 -5.26 -5.83 -5.49
N ALA A 154 -6.58 -5.60 -5.56
CA ALA A 154 -7.47 -5.67 -4.40
C ALA A 154 -7.59 -7.08 -3.82
N LEU A 155 -7.65 -8.12 -4.66
CA LEU A 155 -7.60 -9.51 -4.22
C LEU A 155 -6.32 -9.81 -3.44
N GLU A 156 -5.15 -9.43 -3.99
CA GLU A 156 -3.87 -9.57 -3.30
C GLU A 156 -3.88 -8.83 -1.97
N ALA A 157 -4.29 -7.56 -1.95
CA ALA A 157 -4.35 -6.73 -0.75
C ALA A 157 -5.22 -7.37 0.36
N ILE A 158 -6.43 -7.85 0.03
CA ILE A 158 -7.31 -8.51 1.00
C ILE A 158 -6.68 -9.82 1.50
N LYS A 159 -6.17 -10.66 0.59
CA LYS A 159 -5.61 -11.98 0.93
C LYS A 159 -4.31 -11.87 1.74
N THR A 160 -3.66 -10.71 1.74
CA THR A 160 -2.45 -10.40 2.52
C THR A 160 -2.72 -9.49 3.71
N GLY A 161 -4.00 -9.26 4.06
CA GLY A 161 -4.42 -8.62 5.30
C GLY A 161 -4.53 -7.10 5.26
N THR A 162 -4.44 -6.48 4.09
CA THR A 162 -4.75 -5.06 3.94
C THR A 162 -6.25 -4.84 4.15
N THR A 163 -6.61 -3.97 5.08
CA THR A 163 -8.00 -3.53 5.31
C THR A 163 -8.24 -2.11 4.79
N THR A 164 -7.22 -1.27 4.81
CA THR A 164 -7.27 0.10 4.31
C THR A 164 -6.16 0.29 3.26
N ILE A 165 -6.50 0.89 2.12
CA ILE A 165 -5.55 1.17 1.05
C ILE A 165 -5.66 2.63 0.59
N VAL A 166 -4.51 3.27 0.40
CA VAL A 166 -4.40 4.58 -0.26
C VAL A 166 -4.02 4.34 -1.71
N GLU A 167 -4.98 4.46 -2.60
CA GLU A 167 -4.72 4.47 -4.05
C GLU A 167 -4.31 5.87 -4.49
N ASN A 168 -3.07 6.00 -4.97
CA ASN A 168 -2.50 7.27 -5.41
C ASN A 168 -2.25 7.25 -6.93
N THR A 169 -3.22 7.74 -7.68
CA THR A 169 -3.13 7.86 -9.13
C THR A 169 -3.94 9.05 -9.64
N GLY A 170 -3.80 9.40 -10.91
CA GLY A 170 -4.69 10.38 -11.55
C GLY A 170 -5.88 9.69 -12.21
N ASN A 171 -7.04 10.34 -12.22
CA ASN A 171 -8.31 9.83 -12.74
C ASN A 171 -8.88 8.63 -11.95
N ILE A 172 -8.76 8.63 -10.63
CA ILE A 172 -9.32 7.60 -9.74
C ILE A 172 -10.83 7.44 -9.96
N HIS A 173 -11.51 8.48 -10.41
CA HIS A 173 -12.95 8.43 -10.70
C HIS A 173 -13.35 7.22 -11.57
N ARG A 174 -12.46 6.79 -12.45
CA ARG A 174 -12.65 5.63 -13.31
C ARG A 174 -12.70 4.31 -12.53
N ASP A 175 -11.86 4.18 -11.50
CA ASP A 175 -11.68 2.93 -10.74
C ASP A 175 -12.47 2.94 -9.43
N ALA A 176 -12.97 4.11 -9.01
CA ALA A 176 -13.57 4.35 -7.70
C ALA A 176 -14.72 3.38 -7.36
N ALA A 177 -15.65 3.16 -8.30
CA ALA A 177 -16.77 2.25 -8.09
C ALA A 177 -16.31 0.79 -7.92
N ALA A 178 -15.31 0.36 -8.71
CA ALA A 178 -14.76 -0.98 -8.61
C ALA A 178 -14.02 -1.18 -7.29
N LEU A 179 -13.23 -0.19 -6.85
CA LEU A 179 -12.55 -0.21 -5.56
C LEU A 179 -13.53 -0.22 -4.39
N ALA A 180 -14.55 0.62 -4.43
CA ALA A 180 -15.58 0.65 -3.39
C ALA A 180 -16.31 -0.71 -3.25
N ALA A 181 -16.54 -1.40 -4.37
CA ALA A 181 -17.19 -2.70 -4.40
C ALA A 181 -16.32 -3.86 -3.84
N THR A 182 -14.99 -3.69 -3.73
CA THR A 182 -14.11 -4.73 -3.18
C THR A 182 -14.32 -4.99 -1.69
N GLY A 183 -14.94 -4.06 -0.98
CA GLY A 183 -15.09 -4.11 0.47
C GLY A 183 -13.91 -3.51 1.25
N LEU A 184 -12.79 -3.18 0.60
CA LEU A 184 -11.68 -2.46 1.22
C LEU A 184 -12.12 -1.08 1.72
N ARG A 185 -11.54 -0.62 2.82
CA ARG A 185 -11.54 0.81 3.15
C ARG A 185 -10.56 1.49 2.22
N CYS A 186 -11.01 2.53 1.50
CA CYS A 186 -10.18 3.19 0.50
C CYS A 186 -10.00 4.68 0.81
N VAL A 187 -8.78 5.15 0.62
CA VAL A 187 -8.47 6.57 0.49
C VAL A 187 -8.11 6.81 -0.98
N PHE A 188 -8.94 7.53 -1.68
CA PHE A 188 -8.71 7.94 -3.06
C PHE A 188 -7.85 9.20 -3.06
N ALA A 189 -6.55 9.04 -3.29
CA ALA A 189 -5.60 10.15 -3.35
C ALA A 189 -5.42 10.59 -4.81
N GLU A 190 -6.33 11.45 -5.29
CA GLU A 190 -6.33 11.95 -6.68
C GLU A 190 -5.09 12.80 -6.94
N SER A 191 -4.20 12.28 -7.77
CA SER A 191 -2.91 12.90 -8.08
C SER A 191 -3.02 13.94 -9.19
N VAL A 192 -2.56 15.15 -8.91
CA VAL A 192 -2.60 16.30 -9.81
C VAL A 192 -1.19 16.82 -10.08
N ARG A 193 -0.96 17.31 -11.29
CA ARG A 193 0.21 18.06 -11.70
C ARG A 193 -0.21 19.24 -12.56
N ASP A 194 0.59 20.30 -12.58
CA ASP A 194 0.37 21.46 -13.44
C ASP A 194 1.56 21.82 -14.33
N ALA A 195 2.65 21.06 -14.31
CA ALA A 195 3.71 21.17 -15.30
C ALA A 195 3.31 20.54 -16.64
N GLU A 196 3.41 21.30 -17.75
CA GLU A 196 3.07 20.82 -19.10
C GLU A 196 4.17 19.95 -19.69
N ASN A 197 5.43 20.30 -19.45
CA ASN A 197 6.62 19.68 -20.06
C ASN A 197 7.31 18.64 -19.15
N VAL A 198 6.85 18.46 -17.91
CA VAL A 198 7.33 17.41 -16.98
C VAL A 198 6.15 16.55 -16.58
N ARG A 199 6.16 15.28 -16.94
CA ARG A 199 4.96 14.42 -16.79
C ARG A 199 5.13 13.25 -15.81
N GLY A 200 6.34 12.98 -15.37
CA GLY A 200 6.63 11.86 -14.49
C GLY A 200 8.11 11.77 -14.13
N PRO A 201 8.50 10.74 -13.41
CA PRO A 201 9.89 10.51 -13.05
C PRO A 201 10.80 10.46 -14.28
N MET A 202 11.97 11.09 -14.19
CA MET A 202 12.89 11.22 -15.31
C MET A 202 14.01 10.18 -15.25
N THR A 203 14.42 9.68 -16.42
CA THR A 203 15.70 9.00 -16.58
C THR A 203 16.85 10.02 -16.56
N PRO A 204 18.11 9.59 -16.34
CA PRO A 204 19.27 10.48 -16.46
C PRO A 204 19.34 11.19 -17.83
N GLU A 205 18.99 10.49 -18.92
CA GLU A 205 18.96 11.04 -20.29
C GLU A 205 17.87 12.12 -20.40
N ALA A 206 16.65 11.83 -19.94
CA ALA A 206 15.55 12.80 -19.95
C ALA A 206 15.88 14.01 -19.08
N PHE A 207 16.55 13.83 -17.93
CA PHE A 207 17.00 14.91 -17.10
C PHE A 207 18.06 15.77 -17.81
N SER A 208 19.02 15.17 -18.52
CA SER A 208 20.07 15.93 -19.24
C SER A 208 19.48 16.86 -20.32
N GLN A 209 18.34 16.47 -20.90
CA GLN A 209 17.62 17.22 -21.94
C GLN A 209 16.46 18.06 -21.38
N SER A 210 16.27 18.07 -20.05
CA SER A 210 15.13 18.76 -19.44
C SER A 210 15.24 20.28 -19.57
N GLU A 211 14.07 20.90 -19.67
CA GLU A 211 13.86 22.35 -19.59
C GLU A 211 13.25 22.74 -18.21
N PRO A 212 13.29 24.03 -17.82
CA PRO A 212 12.56 24.50 -16.67
C PRO A 212 11.08 24.10 -16.75
N PRO A 213 10.43 23.79 -15.60
CA PRO A 213 9.01 23.42 -15.62
C PRO A 213 8.17 24.60 -16.12
N LYS A 214 7.22 24.31 -17.01
CA LYS A 214 6.24 25.26 -17.53
C LYS A 214 4.91 24.98 -16.88
N PHE A 215 4.57 25.76 -15.85
CA PHE A 215 3.32 25.58 -15.12
C PHE A 215 2.12 26.20 -15.81
N SER A 216 0.97 25.54 -15.74
CA SER A 216 -0.27 25.88 -16.42
C SER A 216 -1.40 25.99 -15.40
N SER A 217 -1.99 27.19 -15.30
CA SER A 217 -3.20 27.38 -14.48
C SER A 217 -4.36 26.50 -14.93
N ARG A 218 -4.49 26.28 -16.26
CA ARG A 218 -5.52 25.38 -16.82
C ARG A 218 -5.36 23.95 -16.28
N LEU A 219 -4.16 23.38 -16.31
CA LEU A 219 -3.93 22.01 -15.80
C LEU A 219 -4.17 21.92 -14.28
N ARG A 220 -3.79 22.96 -13.53
CA ARG A 220 -4.08 23.06 -12.11
C ARG A 220 -5.57 23.09 -11.85
N ASP A 221 -6.30 23.98 -12.53
CA ASP A 221 -7.73 24.17 -12.32
C ASP A 221 -8.52 22.91 -12.72
N GLU A 222 -8.17 22.27 -13.85
CA GLU A 222 -8.72 20.97 -14.26
C GLU A 222 -8.42 19.86 -13.24
N GLY A 223 -7.22 19.86 -12.68
CA GLY A 223 -6.80 18.90 -11.65
C GLY A 223 -7.57 19.09 -10.34
N MET A 224 -7.66 20.32 -9.86
CA MET A 224 -8.43 20.64 -8.65
C MET A 224 -9.93 20.35 -8.86
N GLN A 225 -10.48 20.58 -10.05
CA GLN A 225 -11.87 20.22 -10.36
C GLN A 225 -12.10 18.71 -10.24
N ARG A 226 -11.17 17.86 -10.74
CA ARG A 226 -11.28 16.41 -10.55
C ARG A 226 -11.29 16.01 -9.08
N ILE A 227 -10.47 16.66 -8.24
CA ILE A 227 -10.47 16.43 -6.78
C ILE A 227 -11.85 16.80 -6.20
N HIS A 228 -12.39 17.96 -6.54
CA HIS A 228 -13.72 18.41 -6.07
C HIS A 228 -14.83 17.45 -6.49
N ASP A 229 -14.83 17.01 -7.75
CA ASP A 229 -15.82 16.08 -8.30
C ASP A 229 -15.75 14.72 -7.60
N LEU A 230 -14.53 14.18 -7.43
CA LEU A 230 -14.29 12.92 -6.74
C LEU A 230 -14.72 13.03 -5.26
N PHE A 231 -14.37 14.12 -4.59
CA PHE A 231 -14.72 14.37 -3.20
C PHE A 231 -16.25 14.44 -3.02
N SER A 232 -16.93 15.22 -3.83
CA SER A 232 -18.39 15.38 -3.75
C SER A 232 -19.13 14.06 -4.00
N THR A 233 -18.56 13.15 -4.78
CA THR A 233 -19.18 11.87 -5.14
C THR A 233 -18.86 10.78 -4.12
N TRP A 234 -17.63 10.73 -3.61
CA TRP A 234 -17.12 9.55 -2.90
C TRP A 234 -16.73 9.78 -1.45
N HIS A 235 -16.41 11.02 -1.03
CA HIS A 235 -16.00 11.24 0.36
C HIS A 235 -17.15 10.93 1.32
N GLY A 236 -16.90 10.04 2.29
CA GLY A 236 -17.92 9.56 3.21
C GLY A 236 -18.86 8.48 2.65
N ALA A 237 -18.71 8.10 1.39
CA ALA A 237 -19.50 7.02 0.80
C ALA A 237 -19.27 5.67 1.50
N GLU A 238 -20.12 4.68 1.22
CA GLU A 238 -20.06 3.35 1.82
C GLU A 238 -20.00 3.39 3.37
N GLN A 239 -20.85 4.22 3.98
CA GLN A 239 -20.94 4.41 5.44
C GLN A 239 -19.62 4.94 6.07
N GLY A 240 -18.87 5.78 5.32
CA GLY A 240 -17.60 6.36 5.74
C GLY A 240 -16.38 5.46 5.46
N ARG A 241 -16.56 4.39 4.70
CA ARG A 241 -15.46 3.51 4.29
C ARG A 241 -14.57 4.12 3.21
N ILE A 242 -15.10 5.07 2.43
CA ILE A 242 -14.36 5.77 1.38
C ILE A 242 -14.02 7.20 1.84
N SER A 243 -12.74 7.56 1.70
CA SER A 243 -12.26 8.93 1.88
C SER A 243 -11.60 9.42 0.60
N VAL A 244 -11.60 10.74 0.36
CA VAL A 244 -10.92 11.36 -0.77
C VAL A 244 -9.92 12.38 -0.26
N PHE A 245 -8.67 12.25 -0.70
CA PHE A 245 -7.58 13.15 -0.36
C PHE A 245 -7.01 13.80 -1.63
N PRO A 246 -6.65 15.08 -1.60
CA PRO A 246 -5.90 15.68 -2.69
C PRO A 246 -4.45 15.20 -2.66
N ALA A 247 -3.83 15.05 -3.83
CA ALA A 247 -2.43 14.66 -3.94
C ALA A 247 -1.70 15.49 -4.99
N ALA A 248 -0.52 16.00 -4.64
CA ALA A 248 0.44 16.47 -5.62
C ALA A 248 1.16 15.24 -6.24
N GLY A 249 1.38 15.26 -7.55
CA GLY A 249 2.05 14.13 -8.21
C GLY A 249 3.49 13.98 -7.74
N LEU A 250 4.32 14.95 -8.12
CA LEU A 250 5.77 14.99 -7.83
C LEU A 250 6.16 16.43 -7.50
N THR A 251 7.24 16.62 -6.76
CA THR A 251 7.73 17.95 -6.42
C THR A 251 8.06 18.76 -7.68
N GLU A 252 8.74 18.14 -8.66
CA GLU A 252 9.14 18.78 -9.91
C GLU A 252 7.99 19.06 -10.88
N THR A 253 6.81 18.54 -10.61
CA THR A 253 5.61 18.74 -11.46
C THR A 253 4.57 19.67 -10.85
N SER A 254 4.87 20.24 -9.68
CA SER A 254 3.92 21.01 -8.88
C SER A 254 4.38 22.44 -8.68
N SER A 255 3.58 23.41 -9.14
CA SER A 255 3.80 24.82 -8.86
C SER A 255 3.51 25.18 -7.41
N PRO A 256 4.03 26.30 -6.89
CA PRO A 256 3.65 26.84 -5.59
C PRO A 256 2.13 27.00 -5.45
N GLU A 257 1.46 27.45 -6.51
CA GLU A 257 0.01 27.67 -6.52
C GLU A 257 -0.77 26.36 -6.45
N LEU A 258 -0.27 25.27 -7.06
CA LEU A 258 -0.88 23.94 -6.93
C LEU A 258 -0.70 23.40 -5.52
N LEU A 259 0.50 23.50 -4.95
CA LEU A 259 0.76 23.09 -3.58
C LEU A 259 -0.16 23.81 -2.59
N GLN A 260 -0.30 25.14 -2.74
CA GLN A 260 -1.20 25.94 -1.92
C GLN A 260 -2.67 25.49 -2.07
N ALA A 261 -3.14 25.25 -3.31
CA ALA A 261 -4.52 24.81 -3.57
C ALA A 261 -4.83 23.46 -2.92
N ILE A 262 -3.90 22.49 -3.02
CA ILE A 262 -4.01 21.17 -2.39
C ILE A 262 -4.08 21.29 -0.87
N ARG A 263 -3.18 22.07 -0.27
CA ARG A 263 -3.17 22.27 1.17
C ARG A 263 -4.44 22.96 1.67
N THR A 264 -4.87 24.04 0.99
CA THR A 264 -6.11 24.76 1.33
C THR A 264 -7.31 23.82 1.29
N PHE A 265 -7.43 23.02 0.23
CA PHE A 265 -8.50 22.02 0.12
C PHE A 265 -8.49 21.05 1.31
N ALA A 266 -7.32 20.52 1.65
CA ALA A 266 -7.18 19.56 2.76
C ALA A 266 -7.55 20.17 4.12
N GLU A 267 -7.19 21.44 4.35
CA GLU A 267 -7.53 22.19 5.57
C GLU A 267 -9.04 22.50 5.65
N GLU A 268 -9.65 22.95 4.55
CA GLU A 268 -11.08 23.27 4.48
C GLU A 268 -11.99 22.05 4.68
N HIS A 269 -11.54 20.88 4.23
CA HIS A 269 -12.31 19.64 4.31
C HIS A 269 -11.88 18.69 5.43
N ASP A 270 -10.92 19.10 6.27
CA ASP A 270 -10.39 18.33 7.39
C ASP A 270 -9.84 16.95 6.99
N VAL A 271 -9.13 16.86 5.86
CA VAL A 271 -8.54 15.63 5.31
C VAL A 271 -7.01 15.71 5.26
N GLY A 272 -6.36 14.56 5.01
CA GLY A 272 -4.94 14.51 4.70
C GLY A 272 -4.63 14.83 3.25
N TYR A 273 -3.36 14.94 2.92
CA TYR A 273 -2.86 15.08 1.55
C TYR A 273 -1.50 14.38 1.39
N THR A 274 -1.12 14.07 0.16
CA THR A 274 0.11 13.33 -0.10
C THR A 274 0.88 13.86 -1.31
N ILE A 275 2.15 13.45 -1.38
CA ILE A 275 3.06 13.72 -2.50
C ILE A 275 4.13 12.62 -2.56
N HIS A 276 4.65 12.33 -3.75
CA HIS A 276 5.93 11.63 -3.88
C HIS A 276 7.05 12.62 -3.58
N LEU A 277 7.93 12.28 -2.66
CA LEU A 277 8.99 13.17 -2.18
C LEU A 277 10.34 12.48 -2.19
N ASN A 278 11.34 13.15 -2.80
CA ASN A 278 12.71 12.65 -2.83
C ASN A 278 12.81 11.17 -3.25
N GLN A 279 12.00 10.76 -4.24
CA GLN A 279 11.92 9.38 -4.67
C GLN A 279 13.07 8.96 -5.60
N SER A 280 13.68 9.92 -6.31
CA SER A 280 14.75 9.67 -7.27
C SER A 280 15.86 10.71 -7.19
N ARG A 281 17.04 10.33 -7.70
CA ARG A 281 18.15 11.24 -7.83
C ARG A 281 17.86 12.35 -8.87
N ALA A 282 17.17 11.99 -9.94
CA ALA A 282 16.80 12.94 -11.00
C ALA A 282 15.85 14.03 -10.48
N GLU A 283 14.90 13.70 -9.60
CA GLU A 283 14.04 14.68 -8.93
C GLU A 283 14.85 15.72 -8.17
N PHE A 284 15.73 15.26 -7.27
CA PHE A 284 16.58 16.16 -6.48
C PHE A 284 17.49 17.03 -7.38
N GLU A 285 18.11 16.45 -8.41
CA GLU A 285 18.97 17.18 -9.34
C GLU A 285 18.17 18.20 -10.18
N PHE A 286 16.94 17.87 -10.57
CA PHE A 286 16.02 18.78 -11.26
C PHE A 286 15.66 19.99 -10.39
N MET A 287 15.26 19.74 -9.14
CA MET A 287 14.92 20.81 -8.20
C MET A 287 16.12 21.74 -7.93
N MET A 288 17.30 21.18 -7.74
CA MET A 288 18.53 21.98 -7.59
C MET A 288 18.85 22.80 -8.85
N LYS A 289 18.67 22.22 -10.05
CA LYS A 289 18.97 22.88 -11.33
C LYS A 289 18.04 24.06 -11.61
N TYR A 290 16.74 23.92 -11.36
CA TYR A 290 15.74 24.88 -11.80
C TYR A 290 15.13 25.74 -10.69
N HIS A 291 15.16 25.26 -9.45
CA HIS A 291 14.64 25.99 -8.29
C HIS A 291 15.74 26.39 -7.29
N GLY A 292 16.96 25.86 -7.43
CA GLY A 292 18.09 26.18 -6.55
C GLY A 292 17.98 25.59 -5.14
N VAL A 293 16.97 24.76 -4.88
CA VAL A 293 16.70 24.15 -3.57
C VAL A 293 16.36 22.67 -3.73
N ARG A 294 16.53 21.88 -2.65
CA ARG A 294 16.16 20.48 -2.62
C ARG A 294 14.64 20.31 -2.46
N PRO A 295 14.06 19.15 -2.83
CA PRO A 295 12.61 18.94 -2.83
C PRO A 295 11.92 19.30 -1.51
N THR A 296 12.41 18.81 -0.36
CA THR A 296 11.80 19.11 0.95
C THR A 296 11.88 20.60 1.31
N HIS A 297 12.99 21.26 0.97
CA HIS A 297 13.12 22.71 1.17
C HIS A 297 12.16 23.52 0.30
N TYR A 298 11.90 23.05 -0.95
CA TYR A 298 10.89 23.66 -1.81
C TYR A 298 9.49 23.55 -1.18
N LEU A 299 9.13 22.38 -0.65
CA LEU A 299 7.85 22.20 0.05
C LEU A 299 7.75 23.07 1.30
N ASP A 300 8.84 23.20 2.08
CA ASP A 300 8.88 24.06 3.28
C ASP A 300 8.70 25.55 2.91
N GLN A 301 9.37 26.03 1.85
CA GLN A 301 9.25 27.40 1.35
C GLN A 301 7.83 27.78 0.90
N HIS A 302 7.01 26.78 0.55
CA HIS A 302 5.63 26.96 0.10
C HIS A 302 4.61 26.45 1.14
N ASP A 303 5.03 26.35 2.41
CA ASP A 303 4.17 25.94 3.53
C ASP A 303 3.45 24.60 3.31
N PHE A 304 4.00 23.67 2.51
CA PHE A 304 3.35 22.41 2.18
C PHE A 304 3.61 21.30 3.21
N LEU A 305 4.65 21.44 4.06
CA LEU A 305 4.94 20.49 5.13
C LEU A 305 3.95 20.63 6.29
N GLY A 306 3.65 19.51 6.97
CA GLY A 306 2.77 19.55 8.13
C GLY A 306 2.23 18.18 8.53
N PRO A 307 1.49 18.10 9.66
CA PRO A 307 1.03 16.83 10.24
C PRO A 307 -0.10 16.15 9.43
N ARG A 308 -0.70 16.84 8.45
CA ARG A 308 -1.68 16.28 7.52
C ARG A 308 -1.03 15.69 6.26
N LEU A 309 0.24 16.04 6.01
CA LEU A 309 1.00 15.51 4.89
C LEU A 309 1.56 14.13 5.25
N PHE A 310 1.28 13.13 4.41
CA PHE A 310 2.09 11.92 4.36
C PHE A 310 2.85 11.85 3.04
N ALA A 311 4.18 11.91 3.14
CA ALA A 311 5.08 11.96 2.01
C ALA A 311 5.60 10.55 1.67
N ALA A 312 5.41 10.11 0.42
CA ALA A 312 5.90 8.82 -0.03
C ALA A 312 7.40 8.87 -0.33
N HIS A 313 8.10 7.80 0.00
CA HIS A 313 9.51 7.50 -0.27
C HIS A 313 10.54 8.15 0.63
N ALA A 314 10.78 9.46 0.52
CA ALA A 314 11.85 10.19 1.23
C ALA A 314 13.26 9.52 1.13
N ARG A 315 13.57 8.86 -0.01
CA ARG A 315 14.79 8.05 -0.16
C ARG A 315 16.08 8.86 -0.24
N TYR A 316 16.01 10.05 -0.84
CA TYR A 316 17.16 10.90 -1.11
C TYR A 316 17.22 12.16 -0.23
N VAL A 317 16.54 12.15 0.92
CA VAL A 317 16.62 13.24 1.90
C VAL A 317 17.99 13.29 2.56
N ASN A 318 18.49 14.52 2.81
CA ASN A 318 19.69 14.76 3.59
C ASN A 318 19.33 15.16 5.04
N GLU A 319 20.34 15.43 5.87
CA GLU A 319 20.15 15.75 7.29
C GLU A 319 19.27 17.01 7.51
N SER A 320 19.42 18.05 6.69
CA SER A 320 18.60 19.27 6.81
C SER A 320 17.14 19.02 6.43
N GLU A 321 16.88 18.18 5.44
CA GLU A 321 15.53 17.78 5.04
C GLU A 321 14.88 16.87 6.09
N VAL A 322 15.64 15.95 6.69
CA VAL A 322 15.18 15.13 7.83
C VAL A 322 14.76 16.02 9.00
N ALA A 323 15.55 17.05 9.32
CA ALA A 323 15.20 18.00 10.39
C ALA A 323 13.91 18.78 10.10
N LEU A 324 13.69 19.22 8.84
CA LEU A 324 12.46 19.90 8.43
C LEU A 324 11.23 18.98 8.53
N LEU A 325 11.34 17.74 8.03
CA LEU A 325 10.26 16.75 8.09
C LEU A 325 9.89 16.43 9.53
N GLY A 326 10.88 16.27 10.42
CA GLY A 326 10.63 16.04 11.85
C GLY A 326 9.97 17.24 12.52
N LYS A 327 10.51 18.46 12.29
CA LYS A 327 9.97 19.71 12.85
C LYS A 327 8.51 19.95 12.44
N SER A 328 8.16 19.63 11.19
CA SER A 328 6.80 19.79 10.67
C SER A 328 5.85 18.65 11.06
N ASN A 329 6.36 17.59 11.71
CA ASN A 329 5.61 16.39 12.04
C ASN A 329 5.00 15.71 10.80
N THR A 330 5.68 15.84 9.65
CA THR A 330 5.28 15.19 8.39
C THR A 330 5.41 13.68 8.50
N ILE A 331 4.37 12.96 8.09
CA ILE A 331 4.33 11.50 8.12
C ILE A 331 5.10 10.96 6.92
N ILE A 332 5.96 9.97 7.14
CA ILE A 332 6.70 9.31 6.06
C ILE A 332 6.03 7.99 5.73
N SER A 333 5.50 7.88 4.51
CA SER A 333 5.05 6.61 3.95
C SER A 333 6.25 5.88 3.34
N HIS A 334 6.65 4.76 3.97
CA HIS A 334 7.83 3.99 3.61
C HIS A 334 7.45 2.75 2.80
N GLN A 335 7.87 2.72 1.54
CA GLN A 335 7.68 1.59 0.61
C GLN A 335 8.91 0.68 0.70
N ALA A 336 8.98 -0.11 1.79
CA ALA A 336 10.18 -0.88 2.12
C ALA A 336 10.53 -1.93 1.06
N GLY A 337 9.54 -2.64 0.51
CA GLY A 337 9.74 -3.62 -0.55
C GLY A 337 10.33 -3.00 -1.81
N MET A 338 9.74 -1.89 -2.27
CA MET A 338 10.23 -1.18 -3.44
C MET A 338 11.62 -0.55 -3.19
N ALA A 339 11.86 0.00 -2.01
CA ALA A 339 13.16 0.55 -1.64
C ALA A 339 14.27 -0.52 -1.63
N ALA A 340 13.97 -1.71 -1.11
CA ALA A 340 14.88 -2.85 -1.09
C ALA A 340 15.22 -3.33 -2.52
N ASN A 341 14.22 -3.50 -3.38
CA ASN A 341 14.43 -3.89 -4.78
C ASN A 341 15.30 -2.91 -5.56
N ARG A 342 15.25 -1.63 -5.23
CA ARG A 342 16.05 -0.57 -5.88
C ARG A 342 17.37 -0.27 -5.18
N GLY A 343 17.67 -0.94 -4.07
CA GLY A 343 18.91 -0.77 -3.32
C GLY A 343 19.08 0.61 -2.66
N VAL A 344 18.02 1.40 -2.55
CA VAL A 344 18.04 2.75 -1.94
C VAL A 344 16.88 2.88 -0.97
N SER A 345 17.18 2.82 0.32
CA SER A 345 16.22 2.99 1.41
C SER A 345 16.28 4.40 2.01
N PRO A 346 15.15 5.00 2.40
CA PRO A 346 15.14 6.23 3.18
C PRO A 346 15.89 6.06 4.51
N PRO A 347 16.39 7.16 5.11
CA PRO A 347 17.08 7.09 6.40
C PRO A 347 16.08 6.97 7.56
N ILE A 348 15.29 5.89 7.60
CA ILE A 348 14.23 5.68 8.60
C ILE A 348 14.72 5.88 10.05
N PRO A 349 15.90 5.36 10.48
CA PRO A 349 16.39 5.64 11.82
C PRO A 349 16.53 7.14 12.14
N ALA A 350 17.03 7.93 11.19
CA ALA A 350 17.20 9.37 11.36
C ALA A 350 15.84 10.12 11.34
N LEU A 351 14.92 9.71 10.45
CA LEU A 351 13.56 10.26 10.38
C LEU A 351 12.80 10.00 11.68
N ARG A 352 12.85 8.78 12.24
CA ARG A 352 12.27 8.47 13.56
C ARG A 352 12.90 9.31 14.67
N ALA A 353 14.24 9.44 14.69
CA ALA A 353 14.94 10.22 15.68
C ALA A 353 14.60 11.72 15.59
N ALA A 354 14.28 12.22 14.40
CA ALA A 354 13.80 13.59 14.19
C ALA A 354 12.33 13.78 14.59
N GLY A 355 11.59 12.71 14.90
CA GLY A 355 10.18 12.76 15.31
C GLY A 355 9.17 12.55 14.18
N CYS A 356 9.61 12.18 12.97
CA CYS A 356 8.68 11.85 11.90
C CYS A 356 7.88 10.57 12.26
N PRO A 357 6.54 10.61 12.21
CA PRO A 357 5.74 9.39 12.23
C PRO A 357 6.02 8.58 10.96
N ILE A 358 6.09 7.25 11.10
CA ILE A 358 6.30 6.35 9.97
C ILE A 358 5.02 5.56 9.70
N ALA A 359 4.68 5.39 8.43
CA ALA A 359 3.66 4.49 7.93
C ALA A 359 4.26 3.62 6.81
N LEU A 360 3.67 2.46 6.53
CA LEU A 360 4.13 1.58 5.46
C LEU A 360 3.21 1.63 4.24
N GLY A 361 3.78 1.40 3.08
CA GLY A 361 3.06 1.27 1.82
C GLY A 361 3.79 0.32 0.86
N THR A 362 3.13 -0.10 -0.21
CA THR A 362 3.68 -1.08 -1.15
C THR A 362 4.22 -0.46 -2.42
N ASP A 363 3.69 0.68 -2.85
CA ASP A 363 3.93 1.27 -4.18
C ASP A 363 3.39 0.37 -5.31
N ASN A 364 4.13 0.18 -6.38
CA ASN A 364 3.73 -0.50 -7.61
C ASN A 364 4.28 -1.93 -7.78
N ASN A 365 5.02 -2.44 -6.79
CA ASN A 365 5.65 -3.77 -6.90
C ASN A 365 4.71 -4.89 -6.46
N THR A 366 4.03 -4.69 -5.34
CA THR A 366 3.14 -5.65 -4.70
C THR A 366 2.01 -4.90 -4.00
N ASN A 367 0.95 -5.61 -3.60
CA ASN A 367 -0.05 -5.09 -2.67
C ASN A 367 -0.02 -5.86 -1.34
N ASP A 368 1.06 -6.60 -1.09
CA ASP A 368 1.31 -7.39 0.11
C ASP A 368 2.03 -6.55 1.18
N VAL A 369 1.26 -5.87 2.01
CA VAL A 369 1.79 -5.11 3.17
C VAL A 369 2.34 -6.06 4.25
N PHE A 370 1.82 -7.28 4.34
CA PHE A 370 2.31 -8.26 5.31
C PHE A 370 3.79 -8.61 5.07
N GLU A 371 4.17 -8.85 3.81
CA GLU A 371 5.58 -9.04 3.43
C GLU A 371 6.40 -7.77 3.65
N VAL A 372 5.84 -6.61 3.30
CA VAL A 372 6.52 -5.31 3.45
C VAL A 372 6.90 -5.04 4.91
N MET A 373 6.11 -5.48 5.90
CA MET A 373 6.49 -5.39 7.33
C MET A 373 7.81 -6.09 7.62
N ARG A 374 8.01 -7.31 7.14
CA ARG A 374 9.26 -8.06 7.32
C ARG A 374 10.44 -7.37 6.65
N ILE A 375 10.24 -6.89 5.42
CA ILE A 375 11.29 -6.18 4.67
C ILE A 375 11.66 -4.88 5.40
N ALA A 376 10.68 -4.11 5.90
CA ALA A 376 10.93 -2.90 6.68
C ALA A 376 11.76 -3.19 7.92
N LEU A 377 11.39 -4.22 8.70
CA LEU A 377 12.11 -4.65 9.88
C LEU A 377 13.59 -4.96 9.57
N LEU A 378 13.83 -5.80 8.57
CA LEU A 378 15.16 -6.29 8.25
C LEU A 378 16.04 -5.21 7.64
N THR A 379 15.52 -4.41 6.72
CA THR A 379 16.27 -3.33 6.07
C THR A 379 16.64 -2.21 7.05
N GLU A 380 15.74 -1.84 7.97
CA GLU A 380 16.06 -0.86 9.01
C GLU A 380 17.12 -1.39 9.97
N ARG A 381 17.06 -2.66 10.39
CA ARG A 381 18.08 -3.30 11.24
C ARG A 381 19.46 -3.30 10.57
N ILE A 382 19.54 -3.68 9.28
CA ILE A 382 20.79 -3.63 8.51
C ILE A 382 21.33 -2.20 8.50
N ARG A 383 20.48 -1.20 8.29
CA ARG A 383 20.89 0.20 8.24
C ARG A 383 21.39 0.72 9.59
N ARG A 384 20.75 0.33 10.70
CA ARG A 384 21.19 0.70 12.06
C ARG A 384 22.50 0.07 12.47
N ASN A 385 22.73 -1.18 12.08
CA ASN A 385 23.89 -1.97 12.48
C ASN A 385 24.94 -2.09 11.39
N ARG A 386 25.02 -1.11 10.49
CA ARG A 386 25.92 -1.13 9.33
C ARG A 386 27.39 -1.35 9.69
N ASP A 387 27.83 -0.92 10.87
CA ASP A 387 29.21 -1.00 11.32
C ASP A 387 29.54 -2.29 12.10
N GLY A 388 28.57 -3.21 12.20
CA GLY A 388 28.83 -4.60 12.54
C GLY A 388 28.89 -4.97 14.03
N ASP A 389 28.51 -4.06 14.93
CA ASP A 389 28.43 -4.39 16.36
C ASP A 389 27.19 -5.22 16.68
N GLU A 390 27.38 -6.40 17.29
CA GLU A 390 26.29 -7.17 17.85
C GLU A 390 25.77 -6.47 19.12
N VAL A 391 24.57 -5.90 19.05
CA VAL A 391 23.93 -5.24 20.20
C VAL A 391 22.74 -6.05 20.68
N PRO A 392 22.56 -6.22 22.00
CA PRO A 392 21.35 -6.81 22.56
C PRO A 392 20.12 -5.95 22.23
N GLY A 393 19.03 -6.60 21.84
CA GLY A 393 17.76 -5.90 21.58
C GLY A 393 17.78 -5.05 20.33
N LEU A 394 17.98 -5.70 19.18
CA LEU A 394 17.95 -5.06 17.84
C LEU A 394 16.70 -4.18 17.62
N GLN A 395 16.91 -2.97 17.15
CA GLN A 395 15.83 -2.06 16.75
C GLN A 395 15.73 -1.98 15.21
N PRO A 396 14.51 -1.81 14.64
CA PRO A 396 13.21 -1.82 15.31
C PRO A 396 12.82 -3.21 15.81
N GLN A 397 11.85 -3.26 16.73
CA GLN A 397 11.20 -4.49 17.15
C GLN A 397 9.97 -4.77 16.26
N PRO A 398 9.44 -6.00 16.22
CA PRO A 398 8.19 -6.32 15.55
C PRO A 398 7.02 -5.42 15.95
N GLU A 399 6.98 -5.00 17.21
CA GLU A 399 6.01 -4.07 17.78
C GLU A 399 6.05 -2.69 17.09
N ASP A 400 7.25 -2.17 16.81
CA ASP A 400 7.43 -0.89 16.11
C ASP A 400 6.89 -0.99 14.68
N ILE A 401 7.13 -2.11 14.00
CA ILE A 401 6.68 -2.33 12.61
C ILE A 401 5.16 -2.52 12.53
N LEU A 402 4.56 -3.25 13.49
CA LEU A 402 3.10 -3.32 13.55
C LEU A 402 2.50 -1.94 13.81
N ALA A 403 3.09 -1.15 14.72
CA ALA A 403 2.65 0.22 14.98
C ALA A 403 2.73 1.10 13.73
N ASP A 404 3.82 1.02 12.95
CA ASP A 404 3.96 1.77 11.69
C ASP A 404 2.85 1.40 10.69
N THR A 405 2.55 0.10 10.58
CA THR A 405 1.60 -0.41 9.59
C THR A 405 0.15 -0.14 10.00
N THR A 406 -0.12 -0.05 11.29
CA THR A 406 -1.49 0.11 11.83
C THR A 406 -1.73 1.52 12.37
N GLN A 407 -1.09 1.92 13.47
CA GLN A 407 -1.26 3.25 14.08
C GLN A 407 -0.67 4.37 13.21
N GLY A 408 0.53 4.15 12.64
CA GLY A 408 1.15 5.08 11.70
C GLY A 408 0.30 5.25 10.44
N GLY A 409 -0.22 4.12 9.93
CA GLY A 409 -1.18 4.12 8.83
C GLY A 409 -2.47 4.88 9.15
N ALA A 410 -3.07 4.62 10.32
CA ALA A 410 -4.28 5.31 10.78
C ALA A 410 -4.06 6.83 10.91
N ARG A 411 -2.87 7.24 11.36
CA ARG A 411 -2.48 8.65 11.39
C ARG A 411 -2.39 9.24 9.98
N ALA A 412 -1.76 8.52 9.02
CA ALA A 412 -1.64 8.98 7.65
C ALA A 412 -2.99 9.20 6.98
N VAL A 413 -3.95 8.32 7.23
CA VAL A 413 -5.32 8.44 6.69
C VAL A 413 -6.27 9.28 7.56
N GLN A 414 -5.76 9.98 8.57
CA GLN A 414 -6.49 10.88 9.48
C GLN A 414 -7.63 10.16 10.24
N GLN A 415 -7.46 8.88 10.61
CA GLN A 415 -8.47 8.06 11.31
C GLN A 415 -7.94 7.37 12.58
N SER A 416 -6.98 8.00 13.29
CA SER A 416 -6.35 7.43 14.49
C SER A 416 -7.32 7.13 15.64
N ASP A 417 -8.42 7.86 15.73
CA ASP A 417 -9.49 7.66 16.71
C ASP A 417 -10.38 6.45 16.38
N GLN A 418 -10.34 5.95 15.14
CA GLN A 418 -11.20 4.85 14.69
C GLN A 418 -10.43 3.58 14.30
N LEU A 419 -9.18 3.69 13.87
CA LEU A 419 -8.36 2.60 13.31
C LEU A 419 -7.03 2.44 14.05
N GLY A 420 -6.28 1.41 13.69
CA GLY A 420 -4.89 1.22 14.09
C GLY A 420 -4.66 0.39 15.35
N THR A 421 -5.69 0.16 16.17
CA THR A 421 -5.65 -0.70 17.35
C THR A 421 -6.96 -1.45 17.54
N LEU A 422 -6.91 -2.58 18.23
CA LEU A 422 -8.10 -3.32 18.68
C LEU A 422 -8.50 -2.81 20.07
N GLU A 423 -9.44 -1.87 20.10
CA GLU A 423 -9.97 -1.24 21.31
C GLU A 423 -11.49 -1.09 21.20
N VAL A 424 -12.16 -1.15 22.35
CA VAL A 424 -13.62 -0.92 22.42
C VAL A 424 -13.95 0.48 21.90
N GLY A 425 -14.91 0.56 20.99
CA GLY A 425 -15.37 1.79 20.35
C GLY A 425 -14.74 2.06 18.99
N LYS A 426 -13.62 1.44 18.65
CA LYS A 426 -12.98 1.54 17.34
C LYS A 426 -13.67 0.65 16.30
N LYS A 427 -13.39 0.92 15.03
CA LYS A 427 -13.87 0.13 13.89
C LYS A 427 -13.32 -1.29 13.95
N ALA A 428 -14.16 -2.25 13.58
CA ALA A 428 -13.77 -3.64 13.46
C ALA A 428 -13.14 -3.89 12.08
N ASP A 429 -11.96 -3.32 11.88
CA ASP A 429 -11.06 -3.62 10.77
C ASP A 429 -9.95 -4.50 11.37
N LEU A 430 -9.98 -5.82 11.11
CA LEU A 430 -9.14 -6.79 11.80
C LEU A 430 -8.81 -8.02 10.95
N LEU A 431 -7.73 -8.68 11.33
CA LEU A 431 -7.23 -9.93 10.73
C LEU A 431 -7.33 -11.06 11.72
N ILE A 432 -7.75 -12.24 11.26
CA ILE A 432 -7.69 -13.48 12.02
C ILE A 432 -6.58 -14.34 11.41
N ILE A 433 -5.55 -14.65 12.21
CA ILE A 433 -4.38 -15.44 11.82
C ILE A 433 -4.46 -16.81 12.48
N ASP A 434 -4.38 -17.88 11.69
CA ASP A 434 -4.21 -19.25 12.18
C ASP A 434 -2.76 -19.43 12.66
N THR A 435 -2.58 -19.55 13.98
CA THR A 435 -1.25 -19.70 14.58
C THR A 435 -0.82 -21.16 14.71
N GLN A 436 -1.68 -22.13 14.34
CA GLN A 436 -1.37 -23.56 14.41
C GLN A 436 -0.61 -24.05 13.17
N LYS A 437 0.49 -23.34 12.84
CA LYS A 437 1.35 -23.65 11.71
C LYS A 437 2.76 -24.01 12.18
N PRO A 438 3.47 -24.93 11.50
CA PRO A 438 4.82 -25.37 11.92
C PRO A 438 5.82 -24.23 12.05
N HIS A 439 5.71 -23.17 11.22
CA HIS A 439 6.58 -21.99 11.23
C HIS A 439 6.18 -20.94 12.28
N LEU A 440 5.00 -21.09 12.90
CA LEU A 440 4.54 -20.19 13.98
C LEU A 440 4.59 -20.83 15.37
N VAL A 441 4.80 -22.16 15.47
CA VAL A 441 4.87 -22.86 16.76
C VAL A 441 6.24 -23.51 16.95
N PRO A 442 6.76 -23.52 18.19
CA PRO A 442 6.25 -22.84 19.40
C PRO A 442 6.58 -21.34 19.39
N ALA A 443 5.63 -20.48 19.76
CA ALA A 443 5.83 -19.04 19.80
C ALA A 443 5.88 -18.53 21.22
N GLY A 444 7.06 -18.10 21.67
CA GLY A 444 7.22 -17.36 22.94
C GLY A 444 6.71 -15.92 22.86
N ARG A 445 6.74 -15.31 21.66
CA ARG A 445 6.22 -13.97 21.35
C ARG A 445 5.47 -14.08 20.03
N ILE A 446 4.13 -14.10 20.08
CA ILE A 446 3.30 -14.34 18.91
C ILE A 446 3.50 -13.29 17.82
N LEU A 447 3.55 -12.00 18.13
CA LEU A 447 3.76 -10.93 17.17
C LEU A 447 5.13 -11.07 16.47
N SER A 448 6.16 -11.41 17.22
CA SER A 448 7.50 -11.64 16.67
C SER A 448 7.50 -12.85 15.72
N ALA A 449 6.84 -13.95 16.08
CA ALA A 449 6.71 -15.12 15.21
C ALA A 449 5.96 -14.77 13.90
N VAL A 450 4.85 -14.04 13.99
CA VAL A 450 4.06 -13.60 12.83
C VAL A 450 4.91 -12.73 11.88
N ILE A 451 5.60 -11.71 12.39
CA ILE A 451 6.37 -10.80 11.50
C ILE A 451 7.61 -11.48 10.92
N HIS A 452 8.32 -12.31 11.69
CA HIS A 452 9.54 -12.97 11.19
C HIS A 452 9.28 -14.20 10.34
N SER A 453 8.25 -14.96 10.66
CA SER A 453 8.04 -16.30 10.09
C SER A 453 6.66 -16.51 9.48
N GLY A 454 5.68 -15.65 9.78
CA GLY A 454 4.34 -15.76 9.21
C GLY A 454 4.31 -15.57 7.70
N HIS A 455 3.28 -16.10 7.09
CA HIS A 455 3.01 -15.98 5.65
C HIS A 455 1.61 -15.37 5.45
N PRO A 456 1.33 -14.68 4.34
CA PRO A 456 -0.01 -14.19 4.04
C PRO A 456 -1.10 -15.27 4.07
N GLU A 457 -0.74 -16.52 3.77
CA GLU A 457 -1.64 -17.69 3.82
C GLU A 457 -2.09 -18.06 5.24
N ASP A 458 -1.40 -17.58 6.28
CA ASP A 458 -1.80 -17.78 7.67
C ASP A 458 -2.97 -16.87 8.07
N ILE A 459 -3.24 -15.82 7.29
CA ILE A 459 -4.41 -14.95 7.47
C ILE A 459 -5.64 -15.71 7.01
N GLU A 460 -6.38 -16.27 7.94
CA GLU A 460 -7.56 -17.06 7.64
C GLU A 460 -8.74 -16.20 7.20
N SER A 461 -8.98 -15.09 7.91
CA SER A 461 -10.12 -14.22 7.64
C SER A 461 -9.77 -12.75 7.81
N VAL A 462 -10.47 -11.88 7.09
CA VAL A 462 -10.33 -10.41 7.13
C VAL A 462 -11.71 -9.80 7.32
N MET A 463 -11.83 -8.93 8.32
CA MET A 463 -13.04 -8.16 8.58
C MET A 463 -12.76 -6.67 8.38
N ILE A 464 -13.65 -5.97 7.69
CA ILE A 464 -13.58 -4.53 7.45
C ILE A 464 -14.94 -3.92 7.77
N ASP A 465 -14.92 -2.90 8.60
CA ASP A 465 -16.13 -2.21 9.04
C ASP A 465 -17.18 -3.20 9.63
N GLY A 466 -16.68 -4.23 10.35
CA GLY A 466 -17.47 -5.28 10.98
C GLY A 466 -18.03 -6.35 10.05
N LYS A 467 -17.64 -6.36 8.77
CA LYS A 467 -18.08 -7.35 7.78
C LYS A 467 -16.90 -8.20 7.30
N PHE A 468 -17.10 -9.52 7.22
CA PHE A 468 -16.10 -10.35 6.57
C PHE A 468 -16.02 -10.02 5.08
N VAL A 469 -14.82 -9.60 4.63
CA VAL A 469 -14.49 -9.47 3.21
C VAL A 469 -13.77 -10.70 2.68
N MET A 470 -13.07 -11.41 3.59
CA MET A 470 -12.53 -12.76 3.38
C MET A 470 -12.83 -13.60 4.60
N ARG A 471 -13.29 -14.85 4.41
CA ARG A 471 -13.53 -15.84 5.47
C ARG A 471 -13.01 -17.19 5.02
N ASP A 472 -12.27 -17.87 5.88
CA ASP A 472 -11.67 -19.18 5.58
C ASP A 472 -10.89 -19.17 4.26
N ARG A 473 -10.15 -18.08 3.99
CA ARG A 473 -9.38 -17.83 2.76
C ARG A 473 -10.22 -17.58 1.50
N GLU A 474 -11.53 -17.58 1.56
CA GLU A 474 -12.43 -17.24 0.47
C GLU A 474 -12.78 -15.74 0.51
N VAL A 475 -12.52 -15.01 -0.57
CA VAL A 475 -12.90 -13.59 -0.73
C VAL A 475 -14.39 -13.53 -1.08
N LEU A 476 -15.19 -12.87 -0.24
CA LEU A 476 -16.65 -12.86 -0.36
C LEU A 476 -17.19 -11.75 -1.27
N THR A 477 -16.36 -10.75 -1.57
CA THR A 477 -16.76 -9.56 -2.33
C THR A 477 -16.44 -9.61 -3.81
N MET A 478 -15.63 -10.59 -4.23
CA MET A 478 -15.15 -10.75 -5.60
C MET A 478 -15.09 -12.21 -6.02
N ASN A 479 -15.27 -12.47 -7.31
CA ASN A 479 -15.05 -13.82 -7.86
C ASN A 479 -13.56 -13.97 -8.24
N GLU A 480 -12.78 -14.56 -7.33
CA GLU A 480 -11.32 -14.71 -7.45
C GLU A 480 -10.93 -15.47 -8.71
N ASP A 481 -11.52 -16.66 -8.96
CA ASP A 481 -11.16 -17.52 -10.09
C ASP A 481 -11.38 -16.80 -11.43
N LYS A 482 -12.53 -16.13 -11.58
CA LYS A 482 -12.86 -15.37 -12.79
C LYS A 482 -11.87 -14.22 -13.01
N ILE A 483 -11.55 -13.45 -11.97
CA ILE A 483 -10.61 -12.32 -12.06
C ILE A 483 -9.23 -12.83 -12.47
N ILE A 484 -8.74 -13.91 -11.89
CA ILE A 484 -7.44 -14.51 -12.23
C ILE A 484 -7.42 -15.01 -13.69
N GLU A 485 -8.48 -15.69 -14.14
CA GLU A 485 -8.58 -16.20 -15.51
C GLU A 485 -8.53 -15.06 -16.54
N GLU A 486 -9.39 -14.04 -16.34
CA GLU A 486 -9.46 -12.86 -17.22
C GLU A 486 -8.14 -12.07 -17.22
N ALA A 487 -7.53 -11.82 -16.04
CA ALA A 487 -6.27 -11.12 -15.92
C ALA A 487 -5.12 -11.85 -16.63
N ASN A 488 -5.06 -13.18 -16.54
CA ASN A 488 -4.09 -13.98 -17.27
C ASN A 488 -4.27 -13.87 -18.79
N ALA A 489 -5.50 -13.78 -19.29
CA ALA A 489 -5.78 -13.61 -20.72
C ALA A 489 -5.30 -12.22 -21.20
N VAL A 490 -5.62 -11.17 -20.45
CA VAL A 490 -5.17 -9.79 -20.71
C VAL A 490 -3.65 -9.71 -20.66
N SER A 491 -3.02 -10.25 -19.62
CA SER A 491 -1.57 -10.25 -19.46
C SER A 491 -0.87 -10.89 -20.67
N ARG A 492 -1.31 -12.06 -21.11
CA ARG A 492 -0.74 -12.72 -22.30
C ARG A 492 -0.85 -11.84 -23.56
N ARG A 493 -2.00 -11.20 -23.79
CA ARG A 493 -2.22 -10.32 -24.94
C ARG A 493 -1.30 -9.09 -24.86
N VAL A 494 -1.28 -8.42 -23.72
CA VAL A 494 -0.49 -7.21 -23.52
C VAL A 494 1.00 -7.49 -23.68
N TRP A 495 1.54 -8.52 -23.01
CA TRP A 495 2.95 -8.83 -23.07
C TRP A 495 3.41 -9.34 -24.46
N ASN A 496 2.54 -10.02 -25.23
CA ASN A 496 2.83 -10.32 -26.64
C ASN A 496 3.02 -9.03 -27.45
N LYS A 497 2.14 -8.04 -27.29
CA LYS A 497 2.27 -6.74 -27.96
C LYS A 497 3.55 -5.99 -27.55
N VAL A 498 3.90 -6.03 -26.26
CA VAL A 498 5.17 -5.43 -25.76
C VAL A 498 6.38 -6.06 -26.44
N LEU A 499 6.43 -7.39 -26.51
CA LEU A 499 7.53 -8.14 -27.15
C LEU A 499 7.59 -7.95 -28.68
N GLU A 500 6.45 -7.70 -29.32
CA GLU A 500 6.38 -7.37 -30.75
C GLU A 500 6.89 -5.96 -31.04
N ALA A 501 6.68 -5.03 -30.11
CA ALA A 501 7.14 -3.65 -30.22
C ALA A 501 8.66 -3.50 -30.10
N GLY A 502 9.34 -4.41 -29.41
CA GLY A 502 10.79 -4.39 -29.28
C GLY A 502 11.31 -5.40 -28.24
N PRO A 503 12.62 -5.63 -28.22
CA PRO A 503 13.22 -6.54 -27.25
C PRO A 503 13.08 -5.98 -25.84
N VAL A 504 12.76 -6.86 -24.89
CA VAL A 504 12.85 -6.56 -23.46
C VAL A 504 14.26 -6.89 -23.00
N THR A 505 15.00 -5.88 -22.60
CA THR A 505 16.39 -6.00 -22.23
C THR A 505 16.55 -5.80 -20.73
N VAL A 506 17.00 -6.82 -20.01
CA VAL A 506 17.33 -6.71 -18.58
C VAL A 506 18.60 -5.88 -18.44
N PRO A 507 18.58 -4.73 -17.76
CA PRO A 507 19.77 -3.94 -17.49
C PRO A 507 20.72 -4.78 -16.60
N ARG A 508 21.95 -5.03 -17.07
CA ARG A 508 23.01 -5.53 -16.20
C ARG A 508 23.83 -4.35 -15.73
N LEU A 509 23.79 -4.07 -14.46
CA LEU A 509 24.76 -3.15 -13.87
C LEU A 509 26.15 -3.75 -14.09
N PRO A 510 27.17 -2.95 -14.49
CA PRO A 510 28.54 -3.43 -14.52
C PRO A 510 28.87 -3.95 -13.12
N MET A 511 29.34 -5.20 -13.06
CA MET A 511 29.86 -5.75 -11.81
C MET A 511 30.95 -4.79 -11.32
N TYR A 512 30.89 -4.36 -10.08
CA TYR A 512 31.93 -3.54 -9.49
C TYR A 512 33.27 -4.25 -9.73
N SER A 513 34.15 -3.63 -10.51
CA SER A 513 35.56 -4.02 -10.50
C SER A 513 36.11 -3.54 -9.16
N ASN A 514 36.48 -4.49 -8.32
CA ASN A 514 37.23 -4.23 -7.09
C ASN A 514 38.48 -3.39 -7.37
#